data_2262cc6ed53c00c13091af1acb5cf751
#
_entry.id   2262cc6ed53c00c13091af1acb5cf751
#
_cell.length_a   1.000
_cell.length_b   1.000
_cell.length_c   1.000
_cell.angle_alpha   90.00
_cell.angle_beta   90.00
_cell.angle_gamma   90.00
#
_symmetry.space_group_name_H-M   'P 1'
#
loop_
_entity.id
_entity.type
_entity.pdbx_description
1 polymer ?
#
loop_
_entity_poly.entity_id
_entity_poly.type
_entity_poly.pdbx_seq_one_letter_code
_entity_poly.pdbx_strand_id
1 'polypeptide(L)'
;MATQCRESKKKPKCNFERLYTAFLVVALLGGLIGYAIGAVYTPQKTVTVTETIEVPAHESENLPQDAEVFLFDIPLSDSLQRYIYEICADEGVPVTLALAMIEHESGFNPEVISSTDDYGLMQINAINHEWLEEKYRVADFLNPYQNAFCGITIIGSYIEKYGDYGKALMAYNMGDYGAQKAWENGV
;
A
#
# COMPACT_ATOMS: atom_id res chain seq x y z
N MET A 1 38.20 -27.83 11.61
CA MET A 1 37.34 -27.18 10.61
C MET A 1 35.94 -27.68 10.84
N ALA A 2 35.12 -26.90 11.51
CA ALA A 2 33.71 -27.19 11.77
C ALA A 2 32.87 -26.19 10.97
N THR A 3 32.23 -26.69 9.92
CA THR A 3 31.32 -25.94 9.06
C THR A 3 30.00 -25.78 9.82
N GLN A 4 29.76 -24.60 10.38
CA GLN A 4 28.46 -24.25 10.99
C GLN A 4 27.45 -24.06 9.88
N CYS A 5 26.52 -25.02 9.77
CA CYS A 5 25.32 -24.90 8.95
C CYS A 5 24.43 -23.81 9.57
N ARG A 6 24.29 -22.69 8.87
CA ARG A 6 23.39 -21.59 9.28
C ARG A 6 21.96 -22.07 8.99
N GLU A 7 21.23 -22.45 10.03
CA GLU A 7 19.79 -22.71 9.92
C GLU A 7 19.09 -21.44 9.46
N SER A 8 18.45 -21.52 8.30
CA SER A 8 17.57 -20.44 7.80
C SER A 8 16.36 -20.36 8.72
N LYS A 9 16.28 -19.32 9.54
CA LYS A 9 15.08 -19.02 10.31
C LYS A 9 13.91 -18.83 9.34
N LYS A 10 12.89 -19.70 9.43
CA LYS A 10 11.63 -19.53 8.67
C LYS A 10 11.03 -18.17 8.99
N LYS A 11 10.71 -17.40 7.97
CA LYS A 11 9.96 -16.13 8.10
C LYS A 11 8.62 -16.44 8.79
N PRO A 12 8.18 -15.66 9.78
CA PRO A 12 6.87 -15.85 10.38
C PRO A 12 5.77 -15.43 9.41
N LYS A 13 4.68 -16.19 9.39
CA LYS A 13 3.47 -15.82 8.67
C LYS A 13 2.81 -14.64 9.38
N CYS A 14 2.51 -13.59 8.65
CA CYS A 14 1.76 -12.46 9.18
C CYS A 14 0.32 -12.93 9.48
N ASN A 15 -0.12 -12.74 10.72
CA ASN A 15 -1.47 -13.15 11.12
C ASN A 15 -2.43 -11.97 10.89
N PHE A 16 -2.82 -11.78 9.62
CA PHE A 16 -3.67 -10.69 9.16
C PHE A 16 -5.10 -10.73 9.73
N GLU A 17 -5.53 -11.85 10.33
CA GLU A 17 -6.91 -12.00 10.81
C GLU A 17 -7.35 -10.90 11.80
N ARG A 18 -6.43 -10.40 12.63
CA ARG A 18 -6.76 -9.33 13.60
C ARG A 18 -6.86 -7.95 12.97
N LEU A 19 -6.12 -7.69 11.89
CA LEU A 19 -6.23 -6.46 11.10
C LEU A 19 -7.45 -6.51 10.17
N TYR A 20 -7.76 -7.71 9.64
CA TYR A 20 -8.93 -7.95 8.81
C TYR A 20 -10.24 -7.58 9.51
N THR A 21 -10.36 -7.83 10.81
CA THR A 21 -11.56 -7.47 11.57
C THR A 21 -11.76 -5.96 11.68
N ALA A 22 -10.69 -5.19 11.81
CA ALA A 22 -10.78 -3.73 11.82
C ALA A 22 -11.16 -3.18 10.43
N PHE A 23 -10.59 -3.74 9.36
CA PHE A 23 -10.90 -3.36 7.97
C PHE A 23 -12.32 -3.76 7.57
N LEU A 24 -12.78 -4.97 7.93
CA LEU A 24 -14.14 -5.44 7.67
C LEU A 24 -15.21 -4.59 8.37
N VAL A 25 -14.94 -4.09 9.56
CA VAL A 25 -15.89 -3.20 10.27
C VAL A 25 -16.02 -1.87 9.54
N VAL A 26 -14.93 -1.31 9.01
CA VAL A 26 -14.97 -0.07 8.22
C VAL A 26 -15.64 -0.31 6.85
N ALA A 27 -15.36 -1.44 6.19
CA ALA A 27 -15.96 -1.79 4.90
C ALA A 27 -17.45 -2.15 5.01
N LEU A 28 -17.88 -2.81 6.11
CA LEU A 28 -19.29 -3.16 6.32
C LEU A 28 -20.17 -1.97 6.67
N LEU A 29 -19.62 -0.92 7.29
CA LEU A 29 -20.35 0.31 7.59
C LEU A 29 -20.46 1.24 6.37
N GLY A 30 -19.52 1.16 5.40
CA GLY A 30 -19.58 1.88 4.11
C GLY A 30 -20.28 1.12 2.98
N GLY A 31 -20.53 -0.19 3.16
CA GLY A 31 -20.85 -1.13 2.07
C GLY A 31 -22.33 -1.37 1.76
N LEU A 32 -23.27 -0.52 2.20
CA LEU A 32 -24.69 -0.69 1.82
C LEU A 32 -25.07 0.01 0.50
N ILE A 33 -24.12 0.64 -0.19
CA ILE A 33 -24.34 1.21 -1.53
C ILE A 33 -23.14 0.85 -2.41
N GLY A 34 -23.05 -0.39 -2.86
CA GLY A 34 -22.03 -0.80 -3.82
C GLY A 34 -22.31 -2.20 -4.35
N TYR A 35 -22.95 -2.24 -5.49
CA TYR A 35 -23.32 -3.44 -6.24
C TYR A 35 -22.14 -4.36 -6.50
N ALA A 36 -22.37 -5.66 -6.31
CA ALA A 36 -21.48 -6.74 -6.72
C ALA A 36 -21.08 -6.61 -8.20
N ILE A 37 -19.79 -6.40 -8.45
CA ILE A 37 -19.21 -6.51 -9.78
C ILE A 37 -18.24 -7.68 -9.76
N GLY A 38 -18.63 -8.75 -10.47
CA GLY A 38 -17.78 -9.90 -10.71
C GLY A 38 -16.57 -9.51 -11.57
N ALA A 39 -15.39 -9.68 -11.07
CA ALA A 39 -14.16 -9.52 -11.82
C ALA A 39 -14.04 -10.63 -12.87
N VAL A 40 -14.09 -10.28 -14.14
CA VAL A 40 -13.74 -11.18 -15.24
C VAL A 40 -12.22 -11.08 -15.44
N TYR A 41 -11.49 -12.12 -15.04
CA TYR A 41 -10.07 -12.26 -15.31
C TYR A 41 -9.86 -12.53 -16.80
N THR A 42 -9.26 -11.58 -17.53
CA THR A 42 -8.70 -11.83 -18.86
C THR A 42 -7.17 -11.94 -18.73
N PRO A 43 -6.53 -13.02 -19.26
CA PRO A 43 -5.07 -13.15 -19.18
C PRO A 43 -4.42 -12.13 -20.14
N GLN A 44 -3.60 -11.25 -19.59
CA GLN A 44 -2.82 -10.30 -20.36
C GLN A 44 -1.46 -10.86 -20.77
N LYS A 45 -1.02 -10.45 -21.95
CA LYS A 45 0.19 -10.87 -22.64
C LYS A 45 1.41 -10.16 -22.03
N THR A 46 2.38 -10.95 -21.58
CA THR A 46 3.63 -10.45 -20.99
C THR A 46 4.44 -9.68 -22.04
N VAL A 47 4.62 -8.38 -21.83
CA VAL A 47 5.60 -7.56 -22.57
C VAL A 47 6.76 -7.28 -21.61
N THR A 48 7.92 -7.86 -21.90
CA THR A 48 9.14 -7.59 -21.13
C THR A 48 9.74 -6.28 -21.64
N VAL A 49 9.50 -5.18 -20.93
CA VAL A 49 10.20 -3.92 -21.16
C VAL A 49 11.26 -3.79 -20.08
N THR A 50 12.54 -3.88 -20.49
CA THR A 50 13.67 -3.61 -19.61
C THR A 50 13.98 -2.13 -19.72
N GLU A 51 13.20 -1.29 -19.06
CA GLU A 51 13.56 0.11 -18.82
C GLU A 51 14.10 0.24 -17.39
N THR A 52 15.24 0.89 -17.26
CA THR A 52 15.81 1.25 -15.95
C THR A 52 14.93 2.37 -15.39
N ILE A 53 13.93 2.02 -14.60
CA ILE A 53 13.02 2.97 -14.00
C ILE A 53 13.76 3.64 -12.85
N GLU A 54 14.04 4.93 -12.98
CA GLU A 54 14.54 5.73 -11.87
C GLU A 54 13.44 5.78 -10.80
N VAL A 55 13.70 5.10 -9.67
CA VAL A 55 12.90 5.27 -8.44
C VAL A 55 13.07 6.72 -8.01
N PRO A 56 12.01 7.45 -7.63
CA PRO A 56 12.17 8.79 -7.06
C PRO A 56 13.23 8.71 -5.98
N ALA A 57 14.28 9.52 -6.10
CA ALA A 57 15.36 9.56 -5.13
C ALA A 57 14.78 10.15 -3.83
N HIS A 58 14.27 9.29 -2.98
CA HIS A 58 14.01 9.62 -1.61
C HIS A 58 15.34 9.49 -0.87
N GLU A 59 15.91 10.62 -0.46
CA GLU A 59 17.09 10.63 0.40
C GLU A 59 16.64 10.12 1.78
N SER A 60 16.65 8.79 1.95
CA SER A 60 16.37 8.17 3.24
C SER A 60 17.60 8.31 4.14
N GLU A 61 17.63 9.35 4.97
CA GLU A 61 18.65 9.51 6.02
C GLU A 61 18.35 8.68 7.29
N ASN A 62 17.22 7.93 7.35
CA ASN A 62 16.65 7.51 8.64
C ASN A 62 16.73 6.03 8.99
N LEU A 63 17.01 5.12 8.05
CA LEU A 63 17.29 3.73 8.41
C LEU A 63 18.79 3.48 8.30
N PRO A 64 19.47 3.01 9.39
CA PRO A 64 20.83 2.50 9.27
C PRO A 64 20.85 1.42 8.20
N GLN A 65 21.80 1.46 7.26
CA GLN A 65 21.94 0.45 6.19
C GLN A 65 22.06 -0.99 6.72
N ASP A 66 22.33 -1.14 8.02
CA ASP A 66 22.46 -2.41 8.75
C ASP A 66 21.27 -2.70 9.68
N ALA A 67 20.16 -1.93 9.62
CA ALA A 67 18.99 -2.25 10.43
C ALA A 67 18.40 -3.59 9.99
N GLU A 68 18.36 -4.55 10.92
CA GLU A 68 17.77 -5.88 10.69
C GLU A 68 16.22 -5.71 10.59
N VAL A 69 15.75 -5.40 9.38
CA VAL A 69 14.33 -5.22 9.08
C VAL A 69 13.65 -6.58 9.07
N PHE A 70 12.57 -6.70 9.81
CA PHE A 70 11.77 -7.92 9.82
C PHE A 70 10.99 -8.07 8.52
N LEU A 71 11.32 -9.09 7.72
CA LEU A 71 10.63 -9.37 6.46
C LEU A 71 9.54 -10.42 6.65
N PHE A 72 8.37 -10.15 6.09
CA PHE A 72 7.20 -11.02 6.15
C PHE A 72 7.22 -12.07 5.03
N ASP A 73 6.58 -13.22 5.26
CA ASP A 73 6.34 -14.24 4.24
C ASP A 73 5.09 -13.89 3.43
N ILE A 74 5.25 -12.93 2.50
CA ILE A 74 4.22 -12.37 1.63
C ILE A 74 4.74 -12.27 0.19
N PRO A 75 3.87 -12.18 -0.84
CA PRO A 75 4.30 -12.17 -2.24
C PRO A 75 4.86 -10.79 -2.71
N LEU A 76 5.68 -10.16 -1.88
CA LEU A 76 6.48 -8.99 -2.23
C LEU A 76 7.96 -9.33 -2.08
N SER A 77 8.81 -8.82 -2.99
CA SER A 77 10.26 -9.01 -2.90
C SER A 77 10.82 -8.41 -1.61
N ASP A 78 11.92 -8.98 -1.10
CA ASP A 78 12.60 -8.47 0.09
C ASP A 78 13.02 -7.00 -0.09
N SER A 79 13.44 -6.60 -1.30
CA SER A 79 13.80 -5.22 -1.63
C SER A 79 12.61 -4.26 -1.55
N LEU A 80 11.45 -4.67 -2.07
CA LEU A 80 10.25 -3.84 -1.99
C LEU A 80 9.73 -3.72 -0.55
N GLN A 81 9.80 -4.81 0.24
CA GLN A 81 9.44 -4.73 1.66
C GLN A 81 10.35 -3.76 2.41
N ARG A 82 11.67 -3.77 2.18
CA ARG A 82 12.60 -2.81 2.79
C ARG A 82 12.28 -1.38 2.41
N TYR A 83 12.00 -1.13 1.14
CA TYR A 83 11.59 0.18 0.65
C TYR A 83 10.28 0.66 1.32
N ILE A 84 9.29 -0.23 1.49
CA ILE A 84 8.06 0.07 2.23
C ILE A 84 8.37 0.44 3.69
N TYR A 85 9.30 -0.27 4.35
CA TYR A 85 9.73 0.08 5.70
C TYR A 85 10.30 1.50 5.78
N GLU A 86 11.15 1.88 4.82
CA GLU A 86 11.77 3.21 4.75
C GLU A 86 10.70 4.29 4.65
N ILE A 87 9.80 4.19 3.67
CA ILE A 87 8.74 5.18 3.48
C ILE A 87 7.79 5.21 4.69
N CYS A 88 7.44 4.07 5.25
CA CYS A 88 6.59 4.00 6.44
C CYS A 88 7.22 4.71 7.64
N ALA A 89 8.55 4.62 7.80
CA ALA A 89 9.26 5.33 8.86
C ALA A 89 9.22 6.84 8.65
N ASP A 90 9.42 7.28 7.41
CA ASP A 90 9.42 8.70 7.05
C ASP A 90 8.02 9.34 7.17
N GLU A 91 6.99 8.62 6.76
CA GLU A 91 5.60 9.10 6.77
C GLU A 91 4.86 8.81 8.10
N GLY A 92 5.53 8.21 9.08
CA GLY A 92 4.92 7.87 10.37
C GLY A 92 3.80 6.82 10.28
N VAL A 93 3.83 5.97 9.25
CA VAL A 93 2.84 4.92 9.00
C VAL A 93 3.32 3.59 9.58
N PRO A 94 2.52 2.85 10.39
CA PRO A 94 2.90 1.50 10.77
C PRO A 94 3.04 0.59 9.56
N VAL A 95 4.18 -0.08 9.39
CA VAL A 95 4.43 -0.96 8.25
C VAL A 95 3.38 -2.06 8.11
N THR A 96 2.88 -2.58 9.23
CA THR A 96 1.81 -3.59 9.24
C THR A 96 0.49 -3.05 8.69
N LEU A 97 0.21 -1.75 8.88
CA LEU A 97 -0.95 -1.09 8.28
C LEU A 97 -0.77 -0.97 6.76
N ALA A 98 0.39 -0.49 6.30
CA ALA A 98 0.68 -0.38 4.87
C ALA A 98 0.59 -1.73 4.15
N LEU A 99 1.17 -2.79 4.72
CA LEU A 99 1.10 -4.14 4.15
C LEU A 99 -0.32 -4.70 4.14
N ALA A 100 -1.12 -4.44 5.18
CA ALA A 100 -2.52 -4.85 5.23
C ALA A 100 -3.38 -4.10 4.18
N MET A 101 -3.08 -2.81 3.94
CA MET A 101 -3.72 -2.05 2.86
C MET A 101 -3.36 -2.65 1.50
N ILE A 102 -2.09 -2.93 1.22
CA ILE A 102 -1.65 -3.53 -0.04
C ILE A 102 -2.35 -4.89 -0.28
N GLU A 103 -2.47 -5.72 0.78
CA GLU A 103 -3.20 -6.98 0.66
C GLU A 103 -4.67 -6.76 0.32
N HIS A 104 -5.32 -5.80 0.99
CA HIS A 104 -6.72 -5.48 0.77
C HIS A 104 -6.99 -4.91 -0.62
N GLU A 105 -6.16 -3.96 -1.07
CA GLU A 105 -6.37 -3.20 -2.30
C GLU A 105 -6.10 -4.03 -3.56
N SER A 106 -5.04 -4.84 -3.55
CA SER A 106 -4.58 -5.55 -4.76
C SER A 106 -4.30 -7.04 -4.58
N GLY A 107 -4.34 -7.56 -3.34
CA GLY A 107 -3.82 -8.90 -3.04
C GLY A 107 -2.33 -9.02 -3.38
N PHE A 108 -1.57 -7.95 -3.19
CA PHE A 108 -0.14 -7.84 -3.55
C PHE A 108 0.15 -7.87 -5.07
N ASN A 109 -0.84 -7.67 -5.92
CA ASN A 109 -0.63 -7.64 -7.37
C ASN A 109 -0.39 -6.20 -7.86
N PRO A 110 0.81 -5.85 -8.35
CA PRO A 110 1.12 -4.50 -8.80
C PRO A 110 0.46 -4.12 -10.14
N GLU A 111 -0.05 -5.10 -10.90
CA GLU A 111 -0.58 -4.87 -12.24
C GLU A 111 -2.10 -4.67 -12.26
N VAL A 112 -2.76 -4.61 -11.09
CA VAL A 112 -4.21 -4.42 -11.02
C VAL A 112 -4.59 -3.00 -11.41
N ILE A 113 -5.57 -2.90 -12.31
CA ILE A 113 -6.31 -1.66 -12.60
C ILE A 113 -7.78 -1.98 -12.38
N SER A 114 -8.44 -1.21 -11.50
CA SER A 114 -9.86 -1.37 -11.22
C SER A 114 -10.75 -0.77 -12.32
N SER A 115 -12.03 -1.07 -12.29
CA SER A 115 -13.02 -0.45 -13.18
C SER A 115 -13.28 1.04 -12.87
N THR A 116 -12.78 1.53 -11.77
CA THR A 116 -12.87 2.92 -11.30
C THR A 116 -11.56 3.68 -11.45
N ASP A 117 -10.65 3.14 -12.29
CA ASP A 117 -9.34 3.71 -12.59
C ASP A 117 -8.45 3.86 -11.33
N ASP A 118 -8.39 2.80 -10.51
CA ASP A 118 -7.45 2.69 -9.39
C ASP A 118 -6.31 1.75 -9.80
N TYR A 119 -5.07 2.13 -9.53
CA TYR A 119 -3.87 1.51 -10.10
C TYR A 119 -2.98 0.88 -9.03
N GLY A 120 -2.51 -0.34 -9.30
CA GLY A 120 -1.39 -1.01 -8.67
C GLY A 120 -1.62 -1.47 -7.23
N LEU A 121 -0.53 -1.63 -6.48
CA LEU A 121 -0.52 -2.25 -5.16
C LEU A 121 -1.48 -1.62 -4.15
N MET A 122 -1.57 -0.30 -4.13
CA MET A 122 -2.38 0.47 -3.19
C MET A 122 -3.56 1.17 -3.88
N GLN A 123 -3.90 0.76 -5.10
CA GLN A 123 -5.06 1.24 -5.86
C GLN A 123 -5.19 2.76 -5.88
N ILE A 124 -4.14 3.41 -6.42
CA ILE A 124 -4.11 4.87 -6.55
C ILE A 124 -5.06 5.32 -7.65
N ASN A 125 -6.13 6.01 -7.28
CA ASN A 125 -7.11 6.50 -8.26
C ASN A 125 -6.51 7.56 -9.18
N ALA A 126 -6.86 7.48 -10.48
CA ALA A 126 -6.35 8.36 -11.53
C ALA A 126 -6.56 9.86 -11.25
N ILE A 127 -7.56 10.22 -10.43
CA ILE A 127 -7.79 11.62 -10.02
C ILE A 127 -6.61 12.19 -9.23
N ASN A 128 -5.80 11.33 -8.63
CA ASN A 128 -4.63 11.73 -7.84
C ASN A 128 -3.34 11.79 -8.68
N HIS A 129 -3.33 11.28 -9.92
CA HIS A 129 -2.10 11.13 -10.69
C HIS A 129 -1.44 12.49 -10.98
N GLU A 130 -2.18 13.47 -11.49
CA GLU A 130 -1.64 14.78 -11.87
C GLU A 130 -0.85 15.45 -10.73
N TRP A 131 -1.44 15.55 -9.53
CA TRP A 131 -0.76 16.18 -8.41
C TRP A 131 0.40 15.35 -7.85
N LEU A 132 0.34 13.99 -7.92
CA LEU A 132 1.44 13.11 -7.54
C LEU A 132 2.60 13.21 -8.52
N GLU A 133 2.33 13.27 -9.82
CA GLU A 133 3.32 13.52 -10.87
C GLU A 133 4.01 14.88 -10.65
N GLU A 134 3.23 15.93 -10.47
CA GLU A 134 3.77 17.29 -10.28
C GLU A 134 4.62 17.42 -9.02
N LYS A 135 4.13 16.88 -7.90
CA LYS A 135 4.77 17.05 -6.59
C LYS A 135 5.94 16.10 -6.36
N TYR A 136 5.79 14.84 -6.77
CA TYR A 136 6.73 13.78 -6.44
C TYR A 136 7.42 13.17 -7.67
N ARG A 137 7.11 13.65 -8.87
CA ARG A 137 7.67 13.16 -10.14
C ARG A 137 7.44 11.67 -10.37
N VAL A 138 6.32 11.15 -9.90
CA VAL A 138 5.87 9.79 -10.18
C VAL A 138 5.52 9.70 -11.66
N ALA A 139 6.03 8.68 -12.36
CA ALA A 139 5.82 8.51 -13.79
C ALA A 139 5.03 7.24 -14.15
N ASP A 140 4.98 6.26 -13.24
CA ASP A 140 4.34 4.96 -13.47
C ASP A 140 3.63 4.46 -12.21
N PHE A 141 2.30 4.52 -12.23
CA PHE A 141 1.46 4.07 -11.12
C PHE A 141 1.29 2.54 -11.05
N LEU A 142 1.80 1.77 -12.00
CA LEU A 142 1.91 0.31 -11.93
C LEU A 142 3.31 -0.13 -11.45
N ASN A 143 4.26 0.79 -11.39
CA ASN A 143 5.54 0.50 -10.75
C ASN A 143 5.33 0.29 -9.25
N PRO A 144 5.65 -0.89 -8.67
CA PRO A 144 5.33 -1.22 -7.29
C PRO A 144 6.00 -0.29 -6.26
N TYR A 145 7.16 0.24 -6.56
CA TYR A 145 7.87 1.19 -5.69
C TYR A 145 7.19 2.55 -5.69
N GLN A 146 6.91 3.10 -6.87
CA GLN A 146 6.24 4.40 -7.01
C GLN A 146 4.81 4.35 -6.46
N ASN A 147 4.11 3.25 -6.68
CA ASN A 147 2.75 3.05 -6.18
C ASN A 147 2.71 2.95 -4.65
N ALA A 148 3.60 2.15 -4.05
CA ALA A 148 3.71 2.05 -2.59
C ALA A 148 4.07 3.40 -1.96
N PHE A 149 5.00 4.15 -2.56
CA PHE A 149 5.33 5.51 -2.14
C PHE A 149 4.08 6.41 -2.12
N CYS A 150 3.33 6.47 -3.23
CA CYS A 150 2.12 7.29 -3.32
C CYS A 150 1.08 6.91 -2.25
N GLY A 151 0.78 5.63 -2.12
CA GLY A 151 -0.24 5.16 -1.18
C GLY A 151 0.14 5.41 0.28
N ILE A 152 1.40 5.16 0.64
CA ILE A 152 1.90 5.39 2.01
C ILE A 152 1.92 6.89 2.32
N THR A 153 2.35 7.74 1.39
CA THR A 153 2.32 9.20 1.56
C THR A 153 0.88 9.72 1.71
N ILE A 154 -0.07 9.21 0.93
CA ILE A 154 -1.48 9.61 1.06
C ILE A 154 -2.04 9.20 2.42
N ILE A 155 -1.88 7.93 2.83
CA ILE A 155 -2.42 7.49 4.13
C ILE A 155 -1.70 8.16 5.29
N GLY A 156 -0.39 8.41 5.19
CA GLY A 156 0.39 9.15 6.18
C GLY A 156 -0.17 10.56 6.40
N SER A 157 -0.47 11.27 5.31
CA SER A 157 -1.09 12.60 5.38
C SER A 157 -2.45 12.60 6.06
N TYR A 158 -3.25 11.55 5.89
CA TYR A 158 -4.54 11.41 6.57
C TYR A 158 -4.37 11.02 8.04
N ILE A 159 -3.38 10.19 8.39
CA ILE A 159 -3.05 9.88 9.79
C ILE A 159 -2.61 11.15 10.51
N GLU A 160 -1.72 11.95 9.91
CA GLU A 160 -1.30 13.24 10.46
C GLU A 160 -2.49 14.19 10.65
N LYS A 161 -3.35 14.30 9.62
CA LYS A 161 -4.50 15.20 9.62
C LYS A 161 -5.54 14.86 10.70
N TYR A 162 -5.84 13.56 10.87
CA TYR A 162 -6.97 13.13 11.69
C TYR A 162 -6.57 12.57 13.07
N GLY A 163 -5.31 12.15 13.25
CA GLY A 163 -4.83 11.52 14.48
C GLY A 163 -5.53 10.20 14.82
N ASP A 164 -6.23 9.60 13.84
CA ASP A 164 -7.05 8.39 14.01
C ASP A 164 -6.95 7.51 12.77
N TYR A 165 -6.52 6.26 12.94
CA TYR A 165 -6.34 5.33 11.82
C TYR A 165 -7.66 4.98 11.11
N GLY A 166 -8.77 4.87 11.83
CA GLY A 166 -10.07 4.57 11.24
C GLY A 166 -10.53 5.71 10.33
N LYS A 167 -10.39 6.95 10.78
CA LYS A 167 -10.70 8.14 9.97
C LYS A 167 -9.77 8.26 8.78
N ALA A 168 -8.49 7.99 8.95
CA ALA A 168 -7.52 8.02 7.86
C ALA A 168 -7.86 6.98 6.78
N LEU A 169 -8.19 5.76 7.17
CA LEU A 169 -8.61 4.68 6.27
C LEU A 169 -9.93 5.02 5.54
N MET A 170 -10.90 5.62 6.24
CA MET A 170 -12.13 6.09 5.59
C MET A 170 -11.83 7.16 4.54
N ALA A 171 -10.96 8.13 4.86
CA ALA A 171 -10.55 9.18 3.94
C ALA A 171 -9.78 8.62 2.74
N TYR A 172 -8.96 7.60 2.95
CA TYR A 172 -8.26 6.92 1.86
C TYR A 172 -9.24 6.24 0.89
N ASN A 173 -10.23 5.51 1.43
CA ASN A 173 -11.17 4.71 0.64
C ASN A 173 -12.19 5.55 -0.13
N MET A 174 -12.76 6.60 0.49
CA MET A 174 -13.88 7.36 -0.10
C MET A 174 -13.54 8.82 -0.41
N GLY A 175 -12.27 9.19 -0.29
CA GLY A 175 -11.81 10.56 -0.39
C GLY A 175 -12.13 11.39 0.86
N ASP A 176 -11.37 12.44 1.05
CA ASP A 176 -11.48 13.32 2.22
C ASP A 176 -12.89 13.90 2.39
N TYR A 177 -13.47 14.39 1.32
CA TYR A 177 -14.83 14.96 1.34
C TYR A 177 -15.90 13.91 1.67
N GLY A 178 -15.78 12.71 1.09
CA GLY A 178 -16.71 11.61 1.35
C GLY A 178 -16.68 11.17 2.81
N ALA A 179 -15.48 11.04 3.38
CA ALA A 179 -15.30 10.68 4.77
C ALA A 179 -15.90 11.71 5.73
N GLN A 180 -15.65 13.02 5.49
CA GLN A 180 -16.24 14.09 6.30
C GLN A 180 -17.77 14.05 6.27
N LYS A 181 -18.37 13.84 5.10
CA LYS A 181 -19.82 13.68 4.95
C LYS A 181 -20.36 12.47 5.71
N ALA A 182 -19.65 11.34 5.69
CA ALA A 182 -20.04 10.16 6.43
C ALA A 182 -20.07 10.44 7.95
N TRP A 183 -19.04 11.10 8.48
CA TRP A 183 -18.97 11.46 9.91
C TRP A 183 -20.04 12.46 10.33
N GLU A 184 -20.38 13.45 9.49
CA GLU A 184 -21.49 14.37 9.73
C GLU A 184 -22.83 13.64 9.83
N ASN A 185 -23.00 12.51 9.15
CA ASN A 185 -24.18 11.67 9.15
C ASN A 185 -24.17 10.56 10.22
N GLY A 186 -23.15 10.54 11.09
CA GLY A 186 -23.10 9.64 12.25
C GLY A 186 -22.49 8.26 11.98
N VAL A 187 -21.68 8.13 10.94
CA VAL A 187 -20.88 6.93 10.66
C VAL A 187 -19.55 7.01 11.38
#